data_2297005b144959ee6118a3d69442b066
#
_entry.id   2297005b144959ee6118a3d69442b066
#
_cell.length_a   1.000
_cell.length_b   1.000
_cell.length_c   1.000
_cell.angle_alpha   90.00
_cell.angle_beta   90.00
_cell.angle_gamma   90.00
#
_symmetry.space_group_name_H-M   'P 1'
#
loop_
_entity.id
_entity.type
_entity.pdbx_description
1 polymer ?
#
loop_
_entity_poly.entity_id
_entity_poly.type
_entity_poly.pdbx_seq_one_letter_code
_entity_poly.pdbx_strand_id
1 'polypeptide(L)'
;ERYRFLGGVDAQAYAQHVKCPILMLCSTNDSRFDADRAFDTFARIAPEQEKAFYFSARYDGHIGNTAFKDMELFLDKYLKKYEVFVPKPIDISIEEEDGALVAKICFDPNGEVKYCEAFIAEDNFDAATRDWTRCKHLRDDGDDTAYFALDAYSGAKTVFAFAKAKYSSGFAVSSKIAVKRIDKAYSNMQPKTRILFSSLNGTDSFTLDKYDNNVVADCFLDNSIKPIRLVNGPCGIKGVYSSYGLRSYRLGTERYRPYPGAIIKFDAYAQAPAFLTVTIAVLQEGKADRYVCGIALPGGEEWTACDLSAKDFKNDVGKPLAHFSDGAYITFSSPNLFCINNFLWL
;
A
#
# COMPACT_ATOMS: atom_id res chain seq x y z
N GLU A 1 -2.79 31.27 18.38
CA GLU A 1 -2.36 31.44 16.97
C GLU A 1 -2.57 30.13 16.15
N ARG A 2 -2.08 28.96 16.60
CA ARG A 2 -2.22 27.68 15.89
C ARG A 2 -3.68 27.36 15.52
N TYR A 3 -4.61 27.50 16.45
CA TYR A 3 -6.04 27.22 16.18
C TYR A 3 -6.67 28.22 15.19
N ARG A 4 -6.25 29.47 15.22
CA ARG A 4 -6.72 30.48 14.25
C ARG A 4 -6.17 30.19 12.85
N PHE A 5 -4.91 29.76 12.75
CA PHE A 5 -4.31 29.36 11.50
C PHE A 5 -5.00 28.13 10.93
N LEU A 6 -5.16 27.07 11.73
CA LEU A 6 -5.87 25.84 11.30
C LEU A 6 -7.31 26.14 10.88
N GLY A 7 -8.04 26.96 11.64
CA GLY A 7 -9.38 27.40 11.25
C GLY A 7 -9.44 28.24 9.97
N GLY A 8 -8.32 28.81 9.54
CA GLY A 8 -8.23 29.61 8.32
C GLY A 8 -7.77 28.86 7.07
N VAL A 9 -7.12 27.67 7.21
CA VAL A 9 -6.52 26.97 6.07
C VAL A 9 -6.81 25.47 6.04
N ASP A 10 -7.27 24.88 7.15
CA ASP A 10 -7.51 23.45 7.22
C ASP A 10 -8.81 23.06 6.50
N ALA A 11 -8.73 22.11 5.58
CA ALA A 11 -9.89 21.59 4.85
C ALA A 11 -11.01 21.11 5.78
N GLN A 12 -10.68 20.59 6.96
CA GLN A 12 -11.66 20.17 7.97
C GLN A 12 -12.56 21.31 8.47
N ALA A 13 -12.04 22.55 8.51
CA ALA A 13 -12.83 23.72 8.93
C ALA A 13 -13.90 24.09 7.92
N TYR A 14 -13.66 23.82 6.64
CA TYR A 14 -14.55 24.17 5.52
C TYR A 14 -15.45 23.05 5.05
N ALA A 15 -15.15 21.81 5.39
CA ALA A 15 -15.85 20.63 4.90
C ALA A 15 -17.37 20.70 5.12
N GLN A 16 -17.82 21.20 6.27
CA GLN A 16 -19.25 21.39 6.59
C GLN A 16 -19.98 22.42 5.71
N HIS A 17 -19.23 23.28 5.04
CA HIS A 17 -19.78 24.35 4.18
C HIS A 17 -19.84 23.95 2.71
N VAL A 18 -19.36 22.77 2.35
CA VAL A 18 -19.43 22.26 1.00
C VAL A 18 -20.86 22.05 0.57
N LYS A 19 -21.25 22.57 -0.61
CA LYS A 19 -22.59 22.53 -1.16
C LYS A 19 -22.69 21.80 -2.51
N CYS A 20 -21.59 21.23 -2.98
CA CYS A 20 -21.55 20.46 -4.22
C CYS A 20 -21.21 18.99 -3.92
N PRO A 21 -21.52 18.08 -4.87
CA PRO A 21 -21.08 16.69 -4.79
C PRO A 21 -19.54 16.61 -4.66
N ILE A 22 -19.05 15.70 -3.82
CA ILE A 22 -17.63 15.53 -3.56
C ILE A 22 -17.19 14.08 -3.76
N LEU A 23 -16.11 13.90 -4.49
CA LEU A 23 -15.32 12.68 -4.54
C LEU A 23 -13.94 12.94 -3.93
N MET A 24 -13.63 12.32 -2.80
CA MET A 24 -12.30 12.35 -2.19
C MET A 24 -11.51 11.11 -2.59
N LEU A 25 -10.43 11.32 -3.33
CA LEU A 25 -9.50 10.29 -3.77
C LEU A 25 -8.18 10.48 -3.04
N CYS A 26 -7.79 9.51 -2.23
CA CYS A 26 -6.63 9.56 -1.36
C CYS A 26 -5.71 8.36 -1.59
N SER A 27 -4.47 8.46 -1.12
CA SER A 27 -3.51 7.36 -1.11
C SER A 27 -3.16 7.02 0.34
N THR A 28 -2.95 5.74 0.63
CA THR A 28 -2.67 5.31 2.01
C THR A 28 -1.25 5.64 2.48
N ASN A 29 -0.31 5.84 1.57
CA ASN A 29 1.11 6.10 1.85
C ASN A 29 1.58 7.47 1.34
N ASP A 30 0.69 8.45 1.27
CA ASP A 30 1.04 9.80 0.84
C ASP A 30 1.89 10.50 1.91
N SER A 31 3.12 10.88 1.54
CA SER A 31 4.05 11.59 2.43
C SER A 31 3.66 13.05 2.71
N ARG A 32 2.69 13.61 1.96
CA ARG A 32 2.21 15.00 2.07
C ARG A 32 0.85 15.12 2.75
N PHE A 33 0.24 13.98 3.09
CA PHE A 33 -1.13 13.90 3.54
C PHE A 33 -1.28 12.82 4.62
N ASP A 34 -2.02 13.13 5.70
CA ASP A 34 -2.28 12.19 6.77
C ASP A 34 -3.50 11.30 6.43
N ALA A 35 -3.24 10.09 5.94
CA ALA A 35 -4.26 9.14 5.56
C ALA A 35 -5.19 8.75 6.73
N ASP A 36 -4.68 8.70 7.96
CA ASP A 36 -5.48 8.34 9.14
C ASP A 36 -6.57 9.38 9.44
N ARG A 37 -6.36 10.64 8.99
CA ARG A 37 -7.27 11.76 9.22
C ARG A 37 -8.09 12.17 7.99
N ALA A 38 -7.85 11.53 6.84
CA ALA A 38 -8.58 11.83 5.61
C ALA A 38 -10.09 11.70 5.79
N PHE A 39 -10.49 10.61 6.42
CA PHE A 39 -11.90 10.31 6.64
C PHE A 39 -12.55 11.29 7.64
N ASP A 40 -11.80 11.87 8.55
CA ASP A 40 -12.31 12.89 9.47
C ASP A 40 -12.80 14.15 8.72
N THR A 41 -12.06 14.57 7.70
CA THR A 41 -12.48 15.67 6.81
C THR A 41 -13.71 15.28 6.01
N PHE A 42 -13.71 14.09 5.43
CA PHE A 42 -14.84 13.56 4.66
C PHE A 42 -16.12 13.44 5.53
N ALA A 43 -16.00 12.96 6.76
CA ALA A 43 -17.12 12.78 7.69
C ALA A 43 -17.81 14.10 8.06
N ARG A 44 -17.08 15.23 8.01
CA ARG A 44 -17.62 16.58 8.30
C ARG A 44 -18.42 17.19 7.16
N ILE A 45 -18.32 16.66 5.95
CA ILE A 45 -19.19 17.08 4.84
C ILE A 45 -20.61 16.68 5.20
N ALA A 46 -21.55 17.61 4.99
CA ALA A 46 -22.94 17.42 5.39
C ALA A 46 -23.54 16.12 4.84
N PRO A 47 -24.35 15.39 5.62
CA PRO A 47 -24.90 14.09 5.22
C PRO A 47 -25.77 14.13 3.97
N GLU A 48 -26.43 15.25 3.73
CA GLU A 48 -27.30 15.49 2.58
C GLU A 48 -26.53 15.72 1.27
N GLN A 49 -25.20 15.96 1.36
CA GLN A 49 -24.37 16.09 0.17
C GLN A 49 -23.99 14.71 -0.37
N GLU A 50 -24.17 14.52 -1.66
CA GLU A 50 -23.64 13.32 -2.32
C GLU A 50 -22.10 13.33 -2.24
N LYS A 51 -21.55 12.28 -1.66
CA LYS A 51 -20.12 12.19 -1.42
C LYS A 51 -19.64 10.75 -1.47
N ALA A 52 -18.45 10.56 -2.03
CA ALA A 52 -17.76 9.27 -2.08
C ALA A 52 -16.31 9.41 -1.63
N PHE A 53 -15.77 8.32 -1.11
CA PHE A 53 -14.42 8.27 -0.56
C PHE A 53 -13.69 7.01 -1.03
N TYR A 54 -12.44 7.16 -1.51
CA TYR A 54 -11.64 6.03 -1.95
C TYR A 54 -10.17 6.17 -1.57
N PHE A 55 -9.59 5.07 -1.08
CA PHE A 55 -8.15 4.91 -0.85
C PHE A 55 -7.49 4.07 -1.94
N SER A 56 -6.47 4.60 -2.57
CA SER A 56 -5.51 3.84 -3.36
C SER A 56 -4.48 3.22 -2.41
N ALA A 57 -4.56 1.91 -2.21
CA ALA A 57 -3.71 1.19 -1.26
C ALA A 57 -2.23 1.22 -1.68
N ARG A 58 -1.32 1.57 -0.76
CA ARG A 58 0.14 1.54 -0.93
C ARG A 58 0.72 2.54 -1.94
N TYR A 59 -0.06 3.49 -2.42
CA TYR A 59 0.43 4.55 -3.29
C TYR A 59 0.95 5.74 -2.46
N ASP A 60 2.05 6.35 -2.91
CA ASP A 60 2.65 7.55 -2.32
C ASP A 60 2.31 8.77 -3.19
N GLY A 61 1.33 9.57 -2.78
CA GLY A 61 0.95 10.83 -3.42
C GLY A 61 0.28 10.71 -4.79
N HIS A 62 -0.12 9.51 -5.20
CA HIS A 62 -0.81 9.24 -6.45
C HIS A 62 -2.05 8.39 -6.23
N ILE A 63 -2.99 8.48 -7.15
CA ILE A 63 -4.19 7.66 -7.16
C ILE A 63 -4.07 6.57 -8.22
N GLY A 64 -4.56 5.36 -7.90
CA GLY A 64 -4.52 4.23 -8.82
C GLY A 64 -5.62 4.31 -9.89
N ASN A 65 -5.57 3.39 -10.86
CA ASN A 65 -6.51 3.33 -12.00
C ASN A 65 -7.98 3.27 -11.59
N THR A 66 -8.29 2.57 -10.49
CA THR A 66 -9.67 2.50 -9.98
C THR A 66 -10.16 3.88 -9.62
N ALA A 67 -9.36 4.70 -8.95
CA ALA A 67 -9.70 6.06 -8.57
C ALA A 67 -9.92 6.98 -9.78
N PHE A 68 -9.14 6.80 -10.86
CA PHE A 68 -9.39 7.53 -12.11
C PHE A 68 -10.72 7.18 -12.76
N LYS A 69 -11.08 5.88 -12.76
CA LYS A 69 -12.38 5.45 -13.26
C LYS A 69 -13.54 5.97 -12.42
N ASP A 70 -13.38 5.97 -11.10
CA ASP A 70 -14.37 6.52 -10.19
C ASP A 70 -14.55 8.02 -10.43
N MET A 71 -13.46 8.74 -10.71
CA MET A 71 -13.51 10.16 -11.09
C MET A 71 -14.29 10.36 -12.39
N GLU A 72 -14.06 9.54 -13.43
CA GLU A 72 -14.82 9.62 -14.68
C GLU A 72 -16.30 9.37 -14.45
N LEU A 73 -16.66 8.29 -13.75
CA LEU A 73 -18.04 7.95 -13.44
C LEU A 73 -18.74 9.04 -12.63
N PHE A 74 -18.01 9.64 -11.67
CA PHE A 74 -18.53 10.73 -10.87
C PHE A 74 -18.80 11.99 -11.71
N LEU A 75 -17.86 12.37 -12.58
CA LEU A 75 -18.03 13.49 -13.49
C LEU A 75 -19.14 13.23 -14.51
N ASP A 76 -19.24 12.02 -15.02
CA ASP A 76 -20.32 11.62 -15.94
C ASP A 76 -21.70 11.77 -15.29
N LYS A 77 -21.85 11.35 -14.03
CA LYS A 77 -23.08 11.54 -13.27
C LYS A 77 -23.48 13.01 -13.15
N TYR A 78 -22.55 13.87 -12.71
CA TYR A 78 -22.93 15.25 -12.35
C TYR A 78 -22.86 16.23 -13.51
N LEU A 79 -21.94 16.03 -14.46
CA LEU A 79 -21.77 16.93 -15.61
C LEU A 79 -22.58 16.48 -16.83
N LYS A 80 -22.61 15.16 -17.13
CA LYS A 80 -23.33 14.63 -18.30
C LYS A 80 -24.71 14.11 -17.95
N LYS A 81 -25.07 14.04 -16.64
CA LYS A 81 -26.35 13.54 -16.14
C LYS A 81 -26.61 12.06 -16.44
N TYR A 82 -25.56 11.25 -16.51
CA TYR A 82 -25.71 9.82 -16.65
C TYR A 82 -26.20 9.20 -15.34
N GLU A 83 -26.97 8.12 -15.45
CA GLU A 83 -27.41 7.34 -14.30
C GLU A 83 -26.26 6.46 -13.82
N VAL A 84 -25.55 6.92 -12.79
CA VAL A 84 -24.47 6.19 -12.12
C VAL A 84 -24.84 6.04 -10.65
N PHE A 85 -24.87 4.81 -10.17
CA PHE A 85 -24.99 4.54 -8.74
C PHE A 85 -23.64 4.82 -8.07
N VAL A 86 -23.60 5.81 -7.17
CA VAL A 86 -22.48 6.16 -6.33
C VAL A 86 -22.77 5.62 -4.93
N PRO A 87 -22.07 4.54 -4.49
CA PRO A 87 -22.33 3.94 -3.18
C PRO A 87 -21.84 4.84 -2.04
N LYS A 88 -22.45 4.68 -0.87
CA LYS A 88 -21.91 5.24 0.36
C LYS A 88 -20.60 4.56 0.73
N PRO A 89 -19.70 5.23 1.48
CA PRO A 89 -18.54 4.57 2.05
C PRO A 89 -18.95 3.37 2.88
N ILE A 90 -18.17 2.32 2.77
CA ILE A 90 -18.37 1.09 3.55
C ILE A 90 -17.89 1.29 4.99
N ASP A 91 -18.55 0.61 5.94
CA ASP A 91 -18.11 0.60 7.32
C ASP A 91 -17.16 -0.56 7.59
N ILE A 92 -16.24 -0.36 8.53
CA ILE A 92 -15.34 -1.38 9.03
C ILE A 92 -15.26 -1.35 10.55
N SER A 93 -15.34 -2.54 11.16
CA SER A 93 -14.99 -2.79 12.56
C SER A 93 -13.95 -3.89 12.68
N ILE A 94 -13.11 -3.80 13.72
CA ILE A 94 -12.15 -4.84 14.09
C ILE A 94 -12.71 -5.57 15.29
N GLU A 95 -13.11 -6.81 15.07
CA GLU A 95 -13.82 -7.65 16.04
C GLU A 95 -12.99 -8.88 16.43
N GLU A 96 -13.45 -9.58 17.48
CA GLU A 96 -12.96 -10.90 17.83
C GLU A 96 -14.04 -11.92 17.53
N GLU A 97 -13.67 -12.99 16.85
CA GLU A 97 -14.55 -14.09 16.53
C GLU A 97 -13.79 -15.41 16.75
N ASP A 98 -14.31 -16.27 17.60
CA ASP A 98 -13.71 -17.57 17.95
C ASP A 98 -12.23 -17.48 18.37
N GLY A 99 -11.88 -16.40 19.08
CA GLY A 99 -10.51 -16.12 19.51
C GLY A 99 -9.57 -15.59 18.41
N ALA A 100 -10.07 -15.37 17.18
CA ALA A 100 -9.35 -14.76 16.09
C ALA A 100 -9.68 -13.28 15.94
N LEU A 101 -8.74 -12.48 15.41
CA LEU A 101 -8.97 -11.09 15.05
C LEU A 101 -9.50 -11.01 13.62
N VAL A 102 -10.65 -10.35 13.43
CA VAL A 102 -11.30 -10.24 12.13
C VAL A 102 -11.69 -8.79 11.82
N ALA A 103 -11.73 -8.44 10.55
CA ALA A 103 -12.39 -7.25 10.06
C ALA A 103 -13.79 -7.62 9.57
N LYS A 104 -14.80 -6.98 10.13
CA LYS A 104 -16.18 -7.02 9.65
C LYS A 104 -16.42 -5.78 8.81
N ILE A 105 -16.91 -5.97 7.60
CA ILE A 105 -17.15 -4.92 6.62
C ILE A 105 -18.62 -4.92 6.24
N CYS A 106 -19.27 -3.75 6.40
CA CYS A 106 -20.66 -3.58 6.02
C CYS A 106 -20.76 -2.71 4.76
N PHE A 107 -21.49 -3.17 3.76
CA PHE A 107 -21.65 -2.53 2.47
C PHE A 107 -22.89 -1.62 2.41
N ASP A 108 -22.95 -0.74 1.40
CA ASP A 108 -24.19 -0.05 1.07
C ASP A 108 -25.19 -1.05 0.51
N PRO A 109 -26.35 -1.29 1.17
CA PRO A 109 -27.33 -2.31 0.75
C PRO A 109 -28.08 -1.95 -0.53
N ASN A 110 -27.92 -0.71 -1.05
CA ASN A 110 -28.59 -0.26 -2.26
C ASN A 110 -27.85 -0.65 -3.55
N GLY A 111 -26.70 -1.33 -3.44
CA GLY A 111 -25.92 -1.74 -4.60
C GLY A 111 -25.28 -3.10 -4.42
N GLU A 112 -25.16 -3.83 -5.52
CA GLU A 112 -24.52 -5.14 -5.58
C GLU A 112 -22.99 -4.98 -5.53
N VAL A 113 -22.31 -5.61 -4.56
CA VAL A 113 -20.85 -5.65 -4.44
C VAL A 113 -20.31 -6.76 -5.34
N LYS A 114 -19.41 -6.39 -6.26
CA LYS A 114 -18.70 -7.38 -7.10
C LYS A 114 -17.42 -7.89 -6.47
N TYR A 115 -16.78 -7.06 -5.66
CA TYR A 115 -15.46 -7.35 -5.17
C TYR A 115 -15.15 -6.50 -3.95
N CYS A 116 -14.60 -7.13 -2.91
CA CYS A 116 -14.13 -6.47 -1.71
C CYS A 116 -12.73 -6.94 -1.35
N GLU A 117 -11.90 -6.02 -0.87
CA GLU A 117 -10.58 -6.28 -0.31
C GLU A 117 -10.46 -5.58 1.04
N ALA A 118 -9.82 -6.23 1.98
CA ALA A 118 -9.39 -5.62 3.23
C ALA A 118 -7.86 -5.63 3.32
N PHE A 119 -7.32 -4.65 4.04
CA PHE A 119 -5.89 -4.48 4.27
C PHE A 119 -5.62 -4.29 5.75
N ILE A 120 -4.51 -4.84 6.19
CA ILE A 120 -3.99 -4.72 7.55
C ILE A 120 -2.61 -4.09 7.54
N ALA A 121 -2.30 -3.30 8.55
CA ALA A 121 -0.95 -2.87 8.89
C ALA A 121 -0.77 -2.87 10.41
N GLU A 122 0.48 -2.91 10.88
CA GLU A 122 0.82 -3.15 12.28
C GLU A 122 1.80 -2.07 12.78
N ASP A 123 1.59 -1.58 14.00
CA ASP A 123 2.49 -0.78 14.84
C ASP A 123 3.15 0.47 14.19
N ASN A 124 3.01 0.69 12.90
CA ASN A 124 3.58 1.85 12.24
C ASN A 124 2.60 3.02 12.24
N PHE A 125 2.87 4.03 13.07
CA PHE A 125 2.06 5.25 13.19
C PHE A 125 2.38 6.30 12.12
N ASP A 126 3.46 6.15 11.36
CA ASP A 126 3.73 6.94 10.17
C ASP A 126 2.96 6.33 8.98
N ALA A 127 1.84 6.95 8.64
CA ALA A 127 0.98 6.48 7.55
C ALA A 127 1.73 6.38 6.21
N ALA A 128 2.68 7.28 5.94
CA ALA A 128 3.43 7.32 4.69
C ALA A 128 4.32 6.10 4.45
N THR A 129 4.74 5.42 5.52
CA THR A 129 5.65 4.26 5.44
C THR A 129 5.01 2.95 5.91
N ARG A 130 3.70 2.96 6.13
CA ARG A 130 2.95 1.80 6.61
C ARG A 130 2.91 0.68 5.57
N ASP A 131 3.27 -0.53 5.97
CA ASP A 131 3.15 -1.72 5.11
C ASP A 131 1.73 -2.27 5.16
N TRP A 132 0.95 -2.03 4.14
CA TRP A 132 -0.40 -2.54 4.00
C TRP A 132 -0.39 -3.92 3.34
N THR A 133 -0.75 -4.95 4.08
CA THR A 133 -0.88 -6.32 3.59
C THR A 133 -2.35 -6.65 3.35
N ARG A 134 -2.65 -7.30 2.23
CA ARG A 134 -4.01 -7.76 1.91
C ARG A 134 -4.43 -8.88 2.86
N CYS A 135 -5.66 -8.77 3.37
CA CYS A 135 -6.27 -9.76 4.24
C CYS A 135 -6.89 -10.90 3.45
N LYS A 136 -6.91 -12.08 4.06
CA LYS A 136 -7.63 -13.24 3.51
C LYS A 136 -9.13 -13.09 3.76
N HIS A 137 -9.93 -13.21 2.71
CA HIS A 137 -11.39 -13.30 2.83
C HIS A 137 -11.76 -14.61 3.54
N LEU A 138 -12.68 -14.52 4.50
CA LEU A 138 -13.15 -15.65 5.29
C LEU A 138 -14.54 -16.12 4.80
N ARG A 139 -15.50 -15.22 4.81
CA ARG A 139 -16.89 -15.48 4.44
C ARG A 139 -17.66 -14.20 4.20
N ASP A 140 -18.79 -14.33 3.55
CA ASP A 140 -19.84 -13.34 3.48
C ASP A 140 -21.00 -13.72 4.43
N ASP A 141 -21.72 -12.73 4.93
CA ASP A 141 -22.92 -12.91 5.76
C ASP A 141 -24.04 -12.07 5.11
N GLY A 142 -24.83 -12.74 4.28
CA GLY A 142 -25.75 -12.07 3.37
C GLY A 142 -25.05 -11.31 2.25
N ASP A 143 -25.76 -10.36 1.65
CA ASP A 143 -25.27 -9.56 0.51
C ASP A 143 -24.58 -8.25 0.96
N ASP A 144 -24.66 -7.92 2.24
CA ASP A 144 -24.24 -6.62 2.78
C ASP A 144 -23.05 -6.67 3.76
N THR A 145 -22.54 -7.86 4.08
CA THR A 145 -21.48 -8.02 5.09
C THR A 145 -20.44 -9.04 4.64
N ALA A 146 -19.14 -8.71 4.82
CA ALA A 146 -18.02 -9.62 4.58
C ALA A 146 -17.04 -9.63 5.77
N TYR A 147 -16.37 -10.75 5.99
CA TYR A 147 -15.37 -10.94 7.03
C TYR A 147 -14.01 -11.30 6.46
N PHE A 148 -12.97 -10.67 7.01
CA PHE A 148 -11.59 -10.91 6.61
C PHE A 148 -10.70 -11.20 7.81
N ALA A 149 -9.77 -12.15 7.66
CA ALA A 149 -8.79 -12.45 8.71
C ALA A 149 -7.79 -11.29 8.85
N LEU A 150 -7.60 -10.82 10.07
CA LEU A 150 -6.53 -9.87 10.40
C LEU A 150 -5.36 -10.66 11.02
N ASP A 151 -4.54 -11.28 10.15
CA ASP A 151 -3.41 -12.12 10.53
C ASP A 151 -2.22 -11.26 11.01
N ALA A 152 -2.40 -10.57 12.13
CA ALA A 152 -1.43 -9.68 12.71
C ALA A 152 -0.18 -10.44 13.22
N TYR A 153 0.94 -9.73 13.32
CA TYR A 153 2.14 -10.22 13.97
C TYR A 153 1.90 -10.47 15.46
N SER A 154 2.42 -11.57 15.99
CA SER A 154 2.18 -11.99 17.41
C SER A 154 2.72 -11.02 18.47
N GLY A 155 3.61 -10.11 18.11
CA GLY A 155 4.12 -9.04 18.96
C GLY A 155 3.48 -7.67 18.70
N ALA A 156 2.53 -7.58 17.78
CA ALA A 156 1.87 -6.32 17.45
C ALA A 156 1.10 -5.74 18.63
N LYS A 157 1.19 -4.45 18.83
CA LYS A 157 0.48 -3.69 19.87
C LYS A 157 -0.70 -2.91 19.32
N THR A 158 -0.68 -2.63 18.03
CA THR A 158 -1.72 -1.86 17.35
C THR A 158 -1.91 -2.41 15.95
N VAL A 159 -3.16 -2.58 15.57
CA VAL A 159 -3.56 -2.98 14.22
C VAL A 159 -4.35 -1.86 13.59
N PHE A 160 -4.02 -1.55 12.35
CA PHE A 160 -4.76 -0.67 11.46
C PHE A 160 -5.40 -1.52 10.38
N ALA A 161 -6.66 -1.25 10.04
CA ALA A 161 -7.34 -1.95 8.97
C ALA A 161 -8.22 -1.00 8.16
N PHE A 162 -8.30 -1.19 6.86
CA PHE A 162 -9.30 -0.56 6.01
C PHE A 162 -9.74 -1.52 4.92
N ALA A 163 -10.87 -1.21 4.30
CA ALA A 163 -11.42 -1.99 3.21
C ALA A 163 -11.78 -1.12 2.03
N LYS A 164 -11.88 -1.73 0.86
CA LYS A 164 -12.44 -1.12 -0.35
C LYS A 164 -13.33 -2.13 -1.06
N ALA A 165 -14.45 -1.65 -1.57
CA ALA A 165 -15.42 -2.44 -2.31
C ALA A 165 -15.69 -1.80 -3.68
N LYS A 166 -15.82 -2.65 -4.70
CA LYS A 166 -16.25 -2.27 -6.03
C LYS A 166 -17.65 -2.82 -6.30
N TYR A 167 -18.52 -1.94 -6.73
CA TYR A 167 -19.92 -2.26 -7.02
C TYR A 167 -20.16 -2.59 -8.50
N SER A 168 -21.31 -3.20 -8.79
CA SER A 168 -21.70 -3.54 -10.16
C SER A 168 -21.85 -2.32 -11.08
N SER A 169 -22.11 -1.13 -10.51
CA SER A 169 -22.04 0.14 -11.24
C SER A 169 -20.66 0.48 -11.80
N GLY A 170 -19.63 -0.24 -11.40
CA GLY A 170 -18.23 0.05 -11.71
C GLY A 170 -17.55 1.00 -10.72
N PHE A 171 -18.32 1.67 -9.84
CA PHE A 171 -17.80 2.59 -8.83
C PHE A 171 -17.20 1.83 -7.65
N ALA A 172 -16.12 2.37 -7.07
CA ALA A 172 -15.49 1.81 -5.89
C ALA A 172 -15.45 2.82 -4.75
N VAL A 173 -15.56 2.33 -3.52
CA VAL A 173 -15.46 3.14 -2.29
C VAL A 173 -14.61 2.44 -1.25
N SER A 174 -14.09 3.21 -0.30
CA SER A 174 -13.33 2.69 0.82
C SER A 174 -14.00 3.02 2.16
N SER A 175 -13.61 2.27 3.19
CA SER A 175 -13.89 2.59 4.59
C SER A 175 -12.92 3.65 5.12
N LYS A 176 -13.20 4.13 6.33
CA LYS A 176 -12.16 4.73 7.20
C LYS A 176 -11.06 3.73 7.51
N ILE A 177 -9.93 4.21 8.04
CA ILE A 177 -8.94 3.36 8.70
C ILE A 177 -9.42 3.10 10.13
N ALA A 178 -9.75 1.84 10.44
CA ALA A 178 -10.06 1.39 11.79
C ALA A 178 -8.76 1.07 12.53
N VAL A 179 -8.74 1.36 13.83
CA VAL A 179 -7.55 1.13 14.67
C VAL A 179 -7.99 0.34 15.92
N LYS A 180 -7.22 -0.69 16.26
CA LYS A 180 -7.42 -1.48 17.49
C LYS A 180 -6.11 -1.70 18.21
N ARG A 181 -6.07 -1.42 19.50
CA ARG A 181 -4.96 -1.84 20.37
C ARG A 181 -5.11 -3.34 20.67
N ILE A 182 -3.98 -4.03 20.63
CA ILE A 182 -3.87 -5.45 20.92
C ILE A 182 -3.48 -5.60 22.40
N ASP A 183 -4.37 -6.15 23.19
CA ASP A 183 -4.23 -6.34 24.64
C ASP A 183 -4.06 -7.81 25.02
N LYS A 184 -4.24 -8.74 24.08
CA LYS A 184 -4.10 -10.18 24.25
C LYS A 184 -3.65 -10.86 22.98
N ALA A 185 -3.26 -12.13 23.07
CA ALA A 185 -2.99 -12.95 21.89
C ALA A 185 -4.30 -13.42 21.23
N TYR A 186 -4.31 -13.45 19.90
CA TYR A 186 -5.38 -14.00 19.07
C TYR A 186 -4.89 -15.25 18.33
N SER A 187 -5.79 -16.17 18.02
CA SER A 187 -5.46 -17.48 17.45
C SER A 187 -4.87 -17.42 16.04
N ASN A 188 -5.16 -16.36 15.28
CA ASN A 188 -4.66 -16.14 13.93
C ASN A 188 -3.41 -15.25 13.85
N MET A 189 -2.78 -14.92 14.99
CA MET A 189 -1.54 -14.16 14.96
C MET A 189 -0.38 -14.94 14.36
N GLN A 190 0.45 -14.24 13.59
CA GLN A 190 1.55 -14.80 12.84
C GLN A 190 2.92 -14.53 13.50
N PRO A 191 3.88 -15.45 13.44
CA PRO A 191 5.23 -15.21 13.92
C PRO A 191 5.99 -14.18 13.08
N LYS A 192 7.14 -13.70 13.59
CA LYS A 192 8.14 -13.01 12.77
C LYS A 192 8.55 -13.87 11.59
N THR A 193 8.83 -13.22 10.47
CA THR A 193 9.34 -13.89 9.29
C THR A 193 10.59 -13.20 8.78
N ARG A 194 11.52 -14.00 8.24
CA ARG A 194 12.71 -13.51 7.54
C ARG A 194 12.43 -13.27 6.04
N ILE A 195 11.32 -13.78 5.52
CA ILE A 195 10.97 -13.68 4.11
C ILE A 195 10.26 -12.35 3.86
N LEU A 196 10.94 -11.44 3.21
CA LEU A 196 10.38 -10.14 2.79
C LEU A 196 9.55 -10.30 1.52
N PHE A 197 9.96 -11.18 0.60
CA PHE A 197 9.22 -11.49 -0.61
C PHE A 197 9.56 -12.87 -1.16
N SER A 198 8.53 -13.55 -1.65
CA SER A 198 8.62 -14.72 -2.52
C SER A 198 7.56 -14.61 -3.61
N SER A 199 7.89 -14.99 -4.83
CA SER A 199 6.94 -14.96 -5.95
C SER A 199 5.71 -15.86 -5.74
N LEU A 200 5.77 -16.79 -4.79
CA LEU A 200 4.63 -17.63 -4.38
C LEU A 200 3.52 -16.81 -3.71
N ASN A 201 3.86 -15.68 -3.11
CA ASN A 201 2.94 -14.82 -2.35
C ASN A 201 2.36 -13.66 -3.20
N GLY A 202 2.48 -13.72 -4.53
CA GLY A 202 2.00 -12.64 -5.40
C GLY A 202 2.90 -11.41 -5.39
N THR A 203 2.35 -10.23 -5.66
CA THR A 203 3.10 -8.97 -5.77
C THR A 203 2.88 -8.02 -4.60
N ASP A 204 2.11 -8.41 -3.59
CA ASP A 204 1.62 -7.54 -2.51
C ASP A 204 2.71 -6.99 -1.58
N SER A 205 3.95 -7.48 -1.68
CA SER A 205 5.11 -6.95 -0.96
C SER A 205 5.65 -5.65 -1.54
N PHE A 206 5.20 -5.27 -2.74
CA PHE A 206 5.75 -4.14 -3.48
C PHE A 206 4.68 -3.16 -3.93
N THR A 207 5.09 -1.89 -4.04
CA THR A 207 4.43 -0.82 -4.76
C THR A 207 5.41 -0.20 -5.75
N LEU A 208 4.94 0.72 -6.60
CA LEU A 208 5.81 1.44 -7.53
C LEU A 208 6.72 2.41 -6.77
N ASP A 209 8.01 2.47 -7.15
CA ASP A 209 8.95 3.43 -6.58
C ASP A 209 8.84 4.81 -7.22
N LYS A 210 8.76 4.85 -8.55
CA LYS A 210 8.66 6.11 -9.30
C LYS A 210 7.31 6.19 -9.99
N TYR A 211 6.69 7.33 -9.82
CA TYR A 211 5.48 7.70 -10.54
C TYR A 211 5.86 8.86 -11.44
N ASP A 212 5.93 8.64 -12.74
CA ASP A 212 5.82 9.74 -13.67
C ASP A 212 4.37 9.81 -14.17
N ASN A 213 3.98 10.96 -14.70
CA ASN A 213 2.62 11.18 -15.19
C ASN A 213 2.26 10.24 -16.36
N ASN A 214 3.26 9.77 -17.11
CA ASN A 214 3.06 8.87 -18.24
C ASN A 214 2.65 7.48 -17.77
N VAL A 215 3.25 6.98 -16.66
CA VAL A 215 2.88 5.70 -16.06
C VAL A 215 1.41 5.67 -15.67
N VAL A 216 0.96 6.72 -15.01
CA VAL A 216 -0.43 6.83 -14.56
C VAL A 216 -1.35 6.94 -15.78
N ALA A 217 -0.98 7.73 -16.78
CA ALA A 217 -1.74 7.86 -18.03
C ALA A 217 -1.83 6.53 -18.79
N ASP A 218 -0.72 5.81 -18.94
CA ASP A 218 -0.69 4.51 -19.62
C ASP A 218 -1.56 3.48 -18.91
N CYS A 219 -1.46 3.41 -17.58
CA CYS A 219 -2.30 2.52 -16.79
C CYS A 219 -3.79 2.90 -16.84
N PHE A 220 -4.10 4.17 -17.00
CA PHE A 220 -5.46 4.67 -17.12
C PHE A 220 -6.07 4.39 -18.51
N LEU A 221 -5.27 4.55 -19.57
CA LEU A 221 -5.70 4.34 -20.96
C LEU A 221 -5.77 2.86 -21.33
N ASP A 222 -4.90 2.03 -20.78
CA ASP A 222 -4.87 0.58 -21.02
C ASP A 222 -4.88 -0.22 -19.73
N ASN A 223 -6.08 -0.73 -19.37
CA ASN A 223 -6.26 -1.59 -18.19
C ASN A 223 -5.49 -2.93 -18.24
N SER A 224 -4.95 -3.30 -19.40
CA SER A 224 -4.10 -4.51 -19.55
C SER A 224 -2.69 -4.28 -18.97
N ILE A 225 -2.24 -3.02 -18.86
CA ILE A 225 -0.94 -2.69 -18.29
C ILE A 225 -0.97 -2.90 -16.79
N LYS A 226 -0.20 -3.88 -16.34
CA LYS A 226 0.01 -4.15 -14.92
C LYS A 226 1.40 -3.61 -14.54
N PRO A 227 1.46 -2.47 -13.83
CA PRO A 227 2.73 -1.82 -13.51
C PRO A 227 3.66 -2.70 -12.65
N ILE A 228 3.09 -3.57 -11.80
CA ILE A 228 3.82 -4.60 -11.06
C ILE A 228 3.23 -5.95 -11.41
N ARG A 229 4.08 -6.89 -11.83
CA ARG A 229 3.64 -8.23 -12.23
C ARG A 229 4.69 -9.28 -11.94
N LEU A 230 4.27 -10.53 -11.86
CA LEU A 230 5.17 -11.68 -11.88
C LEU A 230 5.48 -12.02 -13.35
N VAL A 231 6.76 -12.17 -13.65
CA VAL A 231 7.27 -12.61 -14.95
C VAL A 231 8.08 -13.89 -14.81
N ASN A 232 8.13 -14.69 -15.86
CA ASN A 232 8.97 -15.88 -15.87
C ASN A 232 10.44 -15.48 -16.01
N GLY A 233 11.26 -15.95 -15.08
CA GLY A 233 12.70 -15.89 -15.16
C GLY A 233 13.28 -17.24 -15.59
N PRO A 234 14.60 -17.44 -15.42
CA PRO A 234 15.29 -18.69 -15.68
C PRO A 234 14.63 -19.90 -15.01
N CYS A 235 14.66 -21.04 -15.68
CA CYS A 235 14.05 -22.32 -15.23
C CYS A 235 12.55 -22.22 -14.90
N GLY A 236 11.82 -21.24 -15.45
CA GLY A 236 10.40 -21.03 -15.18
C GLY A 236 10.09 -20.47 -13.80
N ILE A 237 11.10 -20.11 -13.01
CA ILE A 237 10.93 -19.49 -11.69
C ILE A 237 10.48 -18.04 -11.91
N LYS A 238 9.37 -17.65 -11.26
CA LYS A 238 8.83 -16.31 -11.40
C LYS A 238 9.58 -15.31 -10.52
N GLY A 239 9.73 -14.08 -11.02
CA GLY A 239 10.19 -12.93 -10.26
C GLY A 239 9.21 -11.76 -10.38
N VAL A 240 9.25 -10.84 -9.43
CA VAL A 240 8.50 -9.58 -9.52
C VAL A 240 9.24 -8.58 -10.39
N TYR A 241 8.48 -7.92 -11.25
CA TYR A 241 8.97 -6.95 -12.23
C TYR A 241 8.15 -5.67 -12.22
N SER A 242 8.84 -4.56 -12.44
CA SER A 242 8.24 -3.28 -12.82
C SER A 242 9.24 -2.46 -13.63
N SER A 243 8.78 -1.81 -14.70
CA SER A 243 9.58 -0.81 -15.44
C SER A 243 9.77 0.49 -14.68
N TYR A 244 9.03 0.70 -13.60
CA TYR A 244 9.01 1.95 -12.81
C TYR A 244 9.70 1.83 -11.46
N GLY A 245 10.42 0.72 -11.23
CA GLY A 245 11.00 0.39 -9.95
C GLY A 245 9.99 -0.25 -8.99
N LEU A 246 10.55 -0.83 -7.95
CA LEU A 246 9.81 -1.56 -6.91
C LEU A 246 10.14 -0.93 -5.55
N ARG A 247 9.12 -0.68 -4.72
CA ARG A 247 9.29 -0.22 -3.34
C ARG A 247 8.64 -1.19 -2.38
N SER A 248 9.30 -1.51 -1.27
CA SER A 248 8.74 -2.33 -0.19
C SER A 248 8.88 -1.60 1.15
N TYR A 249 7.78 -1.51 1.89
CA TYR A 249 7.74 -0.93 3.24
C TYR A 249 8.00 -1.96 4.34
N ARG A 250 8.20 -3.24 3.99
CA ARG A 250 8.44 -4.33 4.93
C ARG A 250 9.66 -4.13 5.81
N LEU A 251 10.66 -3.39 5.30
CA LEU A 251 11.88 -3.11 6.03
C LEU A 251 11.61 -2.37 7.35
N GLY A 252 10.67 -1.43 7.36
CA GLY A 252 10.27 -0.64 8.52
C GLY A 252 9.27 -1.31 9.46
N THR A 253 8.83 -2.54 9.18
CA THR A 253 7.78 -3.23 9.93
C THR A 253 8.37 -4.26 10.90
N GLU A 254 7.93 -4.25 12.16
CA GLU A 254 8.46 -5.14 13.22
C GLU A 254 8.36 -6.64 12.88
N ARG A 255 7.35 -7.05 12.16
CA ARG A 255 7.16 -8.42 11.67
C ARG A 255 8.34 -8.92 10.86
N TYR A 256 8.97 -8.02 10.09
CA TYR A 256 10.09 -8.31 9.18
C TYR A 256 11.42 -7.73 9.67
N ARG A 257 11.46 -7.14 10.88
CA ARG A 257 12.68 -6.47 11.38
C ARG A 257 13.86 -7.43 11.43
N PRO A 258 15.01 -7.06 10.84
CA PRO A 258 16.20 -7.89 10.86
C PRO A 258 16.78 -8.02 12.27
N TYR A 259 17.48 -9.10 12.48
CA TYR A 259 18.35 -9.24 13.66
C TYR A 259 19.69 -8.52 13.44
N PRO A 260 20.44 -8.20 14.50
CA PRO A 260 21.76 -7.59 14.38
C PRO A 260 22.71 -8.44 13.52
N GLY A 261 23.32 -7.81 12.52
CA GLY A 261 24.22 -8.47 11.59
C GLY A 261 23.57 -9.21 10.44
N ALA A 262 22.26 -9.10 10.27
CA ALA A 262 21.55 -9.66 9.13
C ALA A 262 22.12 -9.16 7.80
N ILE A 263 22.00 -9.99 6.78
CA ILE A 263 22.34 -9.70 5.38
C ILE A 263 21.06 -9.73 4.56
N ILE A 264 20.88 -8.77 3.67
CA ILE A 264 19.84 -8.83 2.65
C ILE A 264 20.28 -9.83 1.60
N LYS A 265 19.45 -10.84 1.34
CA LYS A 265 19.60 -11.75 0.22
C LYS A 265 18.41 -11.63 -0.73
N PHE A 266 18.67 -11.63 -2.04
CA PHE A 266 17.66 -11.80 -3.06
C PHE A 266 18.30 -12.36 -4.35
N ASP A 267 17.47 -12.95 -5.19
CA ASP A 267 17.88 -13.37 -6.52
C ASP A 267 17.40 -12.33 -7.53
N ALA A 268 18.31 -11.84 -8.37
CA ALA A 268 18.01 -10.90 -9.45
C ALA A 268 18.24 -11.53 -10.81
N TYR A 269 17.42 -11.17 -11.78
CA TYR A 269 17.57 -11.60 -13.16
C TYR A 269 17.38 -10.44 -14.12
N ALA A 270 18.26 -10.39 -15.12
CA ALA A 270 18.13 -9.53 -16.30
C ALA A 270 18.54 -10.32 -17.55
N GLN A 271 17.78 -10.20 -18.64
CA GLN A 271 18.08 -10.89 -19.88
C GLN A 271 19.35 -10.36 -20.56
N ALA A 272 19.59 -9.07 -20.47
CA ALA A 272 20.79 -8.38 -20.95
C ALA A 272 21.55 -7.76 -19.76
N PRO A 273 22.85 -7.45 -19.90
CA PRO A 273 23.60 -6.77 -18.87
C PRO A 273 22.86 -5.53 -18.36
N ALA A 274 22.72 -5.43 -17.05
CA ALA A 274 21.95 -4.37 -16.40
C ALA A 274 22.66 -3.87 -15.14
N PHE A 275 22.33 -2.65 -14.71
CA PHE A 275 22.76 -2.10 -13.44
C PHE A 275 21.55 -1.92 -12.54
N LEU A 276 21.48 -2.70 -11.48
CA LEU A 276 20.43 -2.63 -10.48
C LEU A 276 20.86 -1.71 -9.35
N THR A 277 20.06 -0.69 -9.09
CA THR A 277 20.22 0.21 -7.94
C THR A 277 19.27 -0.21 -6.83
N VAL A 278 19.81 -0.52 -5.67
CA VAL A 278 19.06 -0.82 -4.44
C VAL A 278 19.23 0.37 -3.50
N THR A 279 18.13 0.95 -3.03
CA THR A 279 18.18 2.11 -2.13
C THR A 279 17.39 1.81 -0.86
N ILE A 280 17.99 2.11 0.30
CA ILE A 280 17.31 2.11 1.60
C ILE A 280 17.11 3.56 2.03
N ALA A 281 15.88 3.91 2.35
CA ALA A 281 15.53 5.21 2.90
C ALA A 281 15.42 5.13 4.42
N VAL A 282 16.14 6.02 5.09
CA VAL A 282 16.05 6.25 6.52
C VAL A 282 15.34 7.57 6.76
N LEU A 283 14.24 7.55 7.49
CA LEU A 283 13.48 8.77 7.76
C LEU A 283 13.98 9.44 9.04
N GLN A 284 14.40 10.69 8.94
CA GLN A 284 14.77 11.54 10.07
C GLN A 284 14.05 12.88 9.96
N GLU A 285 13.23 13.22 10.94
CA GLU A 285 12.49 14.48 10.99
C GLU A 285 11.69 14.79 9.70
N GLY A 286 11.08 13.75 9.10
CA GLY A 286 10.30 13.88 7.86
C GLY A 286 11.12 14.00 6.58
N LYS A 287 12.46 13.90 6.66
CA LYS A 287 13.37 13.83 5.49
C LYS A 287 13.89 12.43 5.31
N ALA A 288 13.99 11.99 4.07
CA ALA A 288 14.58 10.71 3.71
C ALA A 288 16.07 10.87 3.40
N ASP A 289 16.93 10.31 4.26
CA ASP A 289 18.33 10.06 3.94
C ASP A 289 18.42 8.74 3.16
N ARG A 290 19.04 8.76 1.98
CA ARG A 290 19.05 7.64 1.04
C ARG A 290 20.41 6.98 1.02
N TYR A 291 20.44 5.69 1.27
CA TYR A 291 21.63 4.85 1.21
C TYR A 291 21.52 3.93 0.01
N VAL A 292 22.49 3.99 -0.88
CA VAL A 292 22.46 3.36 -2.20
C VAL A 292 23.54 2.28 -2.32
N CYS A 293 23.15 1.15 -2.90
CA CYS A 293 24.04 0.08 -3.35
C CYS A 293 23.77 -0.22 -4.81
N GLY A 294 24.82 -0.30 -5.64
CA GLY A 294 24.73 -0.64 -7.05
C GLY A 294 25.21 -2.06 -7.32
N ILE A 295 24.48 -2.82 -8.13
CA ILE A 295 24.79 -4.21 -8.47
C ILE A 295 24.84 -4.33 -10.00
N ALA A 296 25.96 -4.84 -10.53
CA ALA A 296 26.07 -5.21 -11.92
C ALA A 296 25.46 -6.62 -12.12
N LEU A 297 24.44 -6.71 -12.95
CA LEU A 297 23.84 -7.98 -13.39
C LEU A 297 24.46 -8.35 -14.75
N PRO A 298 25.03 -9.56 -14.87
CA PRO A 298 25.75 -9.95 -16.10
C PRO A 298 24.81 -10.12 -17.31
N GLY A 299 23.52 -10.33 -17.03
CA GLY A 299 22.57 -10.78 -18.05
C GLY A 299 22.73 -12.27 -18.36
N GLY A 300 21.89 -12.79 -19.26
CA GLY A 300 21.94 -14.19 -19.69
C GLY A 300 20.74 -14.99 -19.24
N GLU A 301 20.95 -16.30 -18.94
CA GLU A 301 19.86 -17.25 -18.67
C GLU A 301 19.85 -17.76 -17.21
N GLU A 302 20.57 -17.09 -16.30
CA GLU A 302 20.71 -17.51 -14.91
C GLU A 302 20.29 -16.43 -13.93
N TRP A 303 19.83 -16.84 -12.75
CA TRP A 303 19.62 -15.94 -11.61
C TRP A 303 20.96 -15.57 -11.00
N THR A 304 21.13 -14.28 -10.68
CA THR A 304 22.27 -13.76 -9.93
C THR A 304 21.86 -13.63 -8.46
N ALA A 305 22.55 -14.40 -7.60
CA ALA A 305 22.40 -14.26 -6.15
C ALA A 305 23.07 -12.97 -5.67
N CYS A 306 22.33 -12.18 -4.90
CA CYS A 306 22.78 -10.90 -4.35
C CYS A 306 22.73 -10.96 -2.83
N ASP A 307 23.88 -10.84 -2.19
CA ASP A 307 24.04 -10.79 -0.74
C ASP A 307 24.61 -9.43 -0.35
N LEU A 308 23.86 -8.64 0.41
CA LEU A 308 24.21 -7.26 0.73
C LEU A 308 24.22 -7.05 2.26
N SER A 309 25.33 -6.53 2.77
CA SER A 309 25.45 -6.06 4.14
C SER A 309 25.05 -4.57 4.27
N ALA A 310 24.74 -4.10 5.45
CA ALA A 310 24.43 -2.68 5.65
C ALA A 310 25.58 -1.75 5.19
N LYS A 311 26.83 -2.21 5.27
CA LYS A 311 28.02 -1.44 4.86
C LYS A 311 28.11 -1.18 3.36
N ASP A 312 27.42 -1.99 2.55
CA ASP A 312 27.43 -1.87 1.09
C ASP A 312 26.56 -0.69 0.63
N PHE A 313 25.67 -0.23 1.50
CA PHE A 313 24.81 0.93 1.27
C PHE A 313 25.46 2.20 1.77
N LYS A 314 25.61 3.21 0.92
CA LYS A 314 26.22 4.49 1.26
C LYS A 314 25.31 5.65 0.87
N ASN A 315 25.28 6.70 1.69
CA ASN A 315 24.60 7.92 1.35
C ASN A 315 25.47 8.82 0.42
N ASP A 316 24.96 9.99 0.04
CA ASP A 316 25.58 10.95 -0.89
C ASP A 316 26.98 11.46 -0.42
N VAL A 317 27.23 11.46 0.89
CA VAL A 317 28.54 11.82 1.47
C VAL A 317 29.45 10.59 1.73
N GLY A 318 29.04 9.40 1.26
CA GLY A 318 29.82 8.17 1.38
C GLY A 318 29.73 7.47 2.74
N LYS A 319 28.89 7.94 3.67
CA LYS A 319 28.68 7.31 4.96
C LYS A 319 27.90 6.00 4.80
N PRO A 320 28.38 4.87 5.34
CA PRO A 320 27.66 3.60 5.27
C PRO A 320 26.41 3.61 6.16
N LEU A 321 25.40 2.80 5.78
CA LEU A 321 24.25 2.51 6.62
C LEU A 321 24.71 1.76 7.88
N ALA A 322 24.25 2.21 9.04
CA ALA A 322 24.63 1.59 10.31
C ALA A 322 23.92 0.25 10.52
N HIS A 323 22.59 0.27 10.42
CA HIS A 323 21.76 -0.91 10.64
C HIS A 323 20.58 -0.92 9.65
N PHE A 324 20.21 -2.10 9.18
CA PHE A 324 19.01 -2.25 8.34
C PHE A 324 17.72 -1.90 9.09
N SER A 325 17.71 -2.05 10.41
CA SER A 325 16.57 -1.68 11.26
C SER A 325 16.25 -0.18 11.26
N ASP A 326 17.16 0.66 10.77
CA ASP A 326 16.93 2.10 10.65
C ASP A 326 16.14 2.46 9.38
N GLY A 327 16.04 1.51 8.43
CA GLY A 327 15.38 1.70 7.16
C GLY A 327 13.85 1.71 7.29
N ALA A 328 13.21 2.69 6.66
CA ALA A 328 11.76 2.79 6.55
C ALA A 328 11.21 2.00 5.35
N TYR A 329 11.93 2.02 4.24
CA TYR A 329 11.59 1.25 3.04
C TYR A 329 12.83 0.98 2.19
N ILE A 330 12.71 0.00 1.30
CA ILE A 330 13.73 -0.36 0.31
C ILE A 330 13.15 -0.23 -1.10
N THR A 331 13.99 0.23 -2.05
CA THR A 331 13.60 0.32 -3.46
C THR A 331 14.61 -0.40 -4.35
N PHE A 332 14.10 -0.92 -5.47
CA PHE A 332 14.87 -1.55 -6.53
C PHE A 332 14.55 -0.86 -7.85
N SER A 333 15.56 -0.36 -8.52
CA SER A 333 15.39 0.35 -9.80
C SER A 333 16.52 0.06 -10.76
N SER A 334 16.20 0.06 -12.06
CA SER A 334 17.18 -0.11 -13.15
C SER A 334 16.66 0.61 -14.39
N PRO A 335 17.53 1.18 -15.24
CA PRO A 335 17.13 1.64 -16.56
C PRO A 335 16.76 0.47 -17.51
N ASN A 336 17.16 -0.75 -17.17
CA ASN A 336 16.93 -1.95 -17.96
C ASN A 336 15.91 -2.87 -17.27
N LEU A 337 15.37 -3.81 -18.05
CA LEU A 337 14.45 -4.81 -17.53
C LEU A 337 15.16 -5.74 -16.52
N PHE A 338 14.59 -5.87 -15.36
CA PHE A 338 15.04 -6.80 -14.32
C PHE A 338 13.84 -7.40 -13.59
N CYS A 339 14.03 -8.54 -12.94
CA CYS A 339 13.09 -9.03 -11.93
C CYS A 339 13.85 -9.58 -10.72
N ILE A 340 13.16 -9.61 -9.58
CA ILE A 340 13.72 -10.14 -8.33
C ILE A 340 12.84 -11.22 -7.73
N ASN A 341 13.45 -12.15 -6.99
CA ASN A 341 12.77 -13.18 -6.21
C ASN A 341 13.56 -13.47 -4.93
N ASN A 342 12.99 -14.30 -4.05
CA ASN A 342 13.63 -14.80 -2.82
C ASN A 342 14.26 -13.68 -1.97
N PHE A 343 13.54 -12.57 -1.78
CA PHE A 343 14.01 -11.46 -0.96
C PHE A 343 13.80 -11.77 0.52
N LEU A 344 14.89 -11.90 1.27
CA LEU A 344 14.87 -12.35 2.66
C LEU A 344 16.09 -11.86 3.46
N TRP A 345 16.06 -12.08 4.77
CA TRP A 345 17.17 -11.91 5.69
C TRP A 345 17.95 -13.22 5.89
N LEU A 346 19.28 -13.15 5.74
CA LEU A 346 20.24 -14.18 6.16
C LEU A 346 20.98 -13.74 7.40
#